data_abea84e97f080943e484ab64de43e43a
#
_entry.id   abea84e97f080943e484ab64de43e43a
#
_cell.length_a   1.000
_cell.length_b   1.000
_cell.length_c   1.000
_cell.angle_alpha   90.00
_cell.angle_beta   90.00
_cell.angle_gamma   90.00
#
_symmetry.space_group_name_H-M   'P 1'
#
loop_
_entity.id
_entity.type
_entity.pdbx_description
1 polymer ?
#
loop_
_entity_poly.entity_id
_entity_poly.type
_entity_poly.pdbx_seq_one_letter_code
_entity_poly.pdbx_strand_id
1 'polypeptide(L)'
;MFKIDLTYTVKSVVADLKLLLKEDIPEEFKDWARDGIAYADRNPEADVLDYPNNIFSYMRKDPMPPVVRELVEGILLQGINQGSGVAACNLGALYYTGQIGEQSYRKAMDLYEIAADSGDIQAIENLGYCYYYGRDCDVDYAKAFECFAKGAFQGRVTSLYKIGDMYKNGFYVNQDLKEAYQIYSHCVDIVNKEGEDAKEYDADVYVRYADCYANGTGCEQDPLYALYWAQRAEHVFRRRESDNDPFARHGVEWSMDLVNKCRYLLDGDALKS
;
A
#
# COMPACT_ATOMS: atom_id res chain seq x y z
N MET A 1 22.74 15.25 2.96
CA MET A 1 22.15 16.61 2.83
C MET A 1 22.20 16.97 1.35
N PHE A 2 21.11 16.70 0.65
CA PHE A 2 21.01 16.94 -0.80
C PHE A 2 20.73 18.42 -1.01
N LYS A 3 21.69 19.15 -1.56
CA LYS A 3 21.44 20.49 -2.10
C LYS A 3 21.05 20.30 -3.56
N ILE A 4 19.78 20.35 -3.86
CA ILE A 4 19.29 20.59 -5.22
C ILE A 4 18.92 22.07 -5.26
N ASP A 5 19.66 22.82 -6.06
CA ASP A 5 19.51 24.28 -6.20
C ASP A 5 18.44 24.65 -7.25
N LEU A 6 17.47 23.74 -7.46
CA LEU A 6 16.37 23.93 -8.41
C LEU A 6 15.11 24.32 -7.65
N THR A 7 14.61 25.51 -7.91
CA THR A 7 13.28 25.94 -7.43
C THR A 7 12.27 25.72 -8.54
N TYR A 8 11.44 24.66 -8.36
CA TYR A 8 10.33 24.39 -9.27
C TYR A 8 9.19 25.38 -9.02
N THR A 9 8.62 25.87 -10.09
CA THR A 9 7.37 26.63 -10.11
C THR A 9 6.38 25.88 -10.98
N VAL A 10 5.10 26.12 -10.86
CA VAL A 10 4.07 25.49 -11.73
C VAL A 10 4.42 25.73 -13.20
N LYS A 11 4.88 26.95 -13.55
CA LYS A 11 5.27 27.29 -14.92
C LYS A 11 6.48 26.47 -15.40
N SER A 12 7.51 26.25 -14.56
CA SER A 12 8.66 25.43 -14.94
C SER A 12 8.28 23.95 -15.05
N VAL A 13 7.48 23.42 -14.11
CA VAL A 13 7.00 22.06 -14.18
C VAL A 13 6.19 21.81 -15.45
N VAL A 14 5.27 22.70 -15.80
CA VAL A 14 4.50 22.61 -17.06
C VAL A 14 5.41 22.65 -18.30
N ALA A 15 6.49 23.44 -18.27
CA ALA A 15 7.46 23.47 -19.36
C ALA A 15 8.20 22.12 -19.47
N ASP A 16 8.62 21.54 -18.36
CA ASP A 16 9.27 20.22 -18.31
C ASP A 16 8.33 19.10 -18.75
N LEU A 17 7.06 19.10 -18.30
CA LEU A 17 6.05 18.16 -18.79
C LEU A 17 5.85 18.24 -20.31
N LYS A 18 5.87 19.44 -20.90
CA LYS A 18 5.80 19.63 -22.36
C LYS A 18 7.04 19.10 -23.07
N LEU A 19 8.22 19.11 -22.44
CA LEU A 19 9.43 18.50 -22.97
C LEU A 19 9.34 16.97 -22.92
N LEU A 20 8.82 16.40 -21.80
CA LEU A 20 8.63 14.95 -21.67
C LEU A 20 7.77 14.35 -22.80
N LEU A 21 6.79 15.09 -23.32
CA LEU A 21 5.96 14.62 -24.44
C LEU A 21 6.76 14.41 -25.75
N LYS A 22 7.97 14.97 -25.86
CA LYS A 22 8.85 14.83 -27.01
C LYS A 22 9.91 13.74 -26.84
N GLU A 23 10.05 13.24 -25.60
CA GLU A 23 11.00 12.19 -25.27
C GLU A 23 10.48 10.81 -25.69
N ASP A 24 11.42 9.89 -25.93
CA ASP A 24 11.11 8.45 -26.15
C ASP A 24 10.96 7.74 -24.80
N ILE A 25 9.79 7.93 -24.19
CA ILE A 25 9.42 7.35 -22.89
C ILE A 25 8.10 6.60 -23.01
N PRO A 26 7.81 5.64 -22.07
CA PRO A 26 6.55 4.91 -22.06
C PRO A 26 5.32 5.83 -22.04
N GLU A 27 4.25 5.39 -22.69
CA GLU A 27 3.07 6.22 -22.93
C GLU A 27 2.36 6.64 -21.63
N GLU A 28 2.41 5.80 -20.58
CA GLU A 28 1.86 6.15 -19.27
C GLU A 28 2.47 7.44 -18.67
N PHE A 29 3.75 7.67 -18.88
CA PHE A 29 4.39 8.91 -18.41
C PHE A 29 4.06 10.12 -19.32
N LYS A 30 3.77 9.87 -20.59
CA LYS A 30 3.22 10.92 -21.47
C LYS A 30 1.78 11.27 -21.09
N ASP A 31 0.97 10.28 -20.71
CA ASP A 31 -0.37 10.50 -20.20
C ASP A 31 -0.33 11.30 -18.90
N TRP A 32 0.53 10.93 -17.96
CA TRP A 32 0.77 11.74 -16.76
C TRP A 32 1.17 13.19 -17.10
N ALA A 33 2.06 13.39 -18.07
CA ALA A 33 2.46 14.72 -18.48
C ALA A 33 1.31 15.51 -19.13
N ARG A 34 0.46 14.88 -19.96
CA ARG A 34 -0.74 15.50 -20.55
C ARG A 34 -1.74 15.94 -19.49
N ASP A 35 -2.01 15.04 -18.53
CA ASP A 35 -2.96 15.32 -17.45
C ASP A 35 -2.43 16.40 -16.51
N GLY A 36 -1.13 16.42 -16.21
CA GLY A 36 -0.49 17.48 -15.45
C GLY A 36 -0.59 18.85 -16.14
N ILE A 37 -0.38 18.92 -17.45
CA ILE A 37 -0.56 20.15 -18.23
C ILE A 37 -2.02 20.62 -18.19
N ALA A 38 -2.96 19.70 -18.43
CA ALA A 38 -4.39 20.00 -18.39
C ALA A 38 -4.87 20.40 -17.00
N TYR A 39 -4.26 19.84 -15.93
CA TYR A 39 -4.52 20.23 -14.55
C TYR A 39 -4.10 21.69 -14.29
N ALA A 40 -2.90 22.07 -14.72
CA ALA A 40 -2.39 23.44 -14.59
C ALA A 40 -3.29 24.48 -15.29
N ASP A 41 -3.76 24.14 -16.50
CA ASP A 41 -4.64 25.02 -17.27
C ASP A 41 -5.99 25.28 -16.57
N ARG A 42 -6.48 24.30 -15.80
CA ARG A 42 -7.73 24.38 -15.03
C ARG A 42 -7.56 24.97 -13.63
N ASN A 43 -6.36 24.90 -13.07
CA ASN A 43 -6.06 25.25 -11.69
C ASN A 43 -4.85 26.20 -11.64
N PRO A 44 -5.01 27.49 -11.92
CA PRO A 44 -3.90 28.45 -11.97
C PRO A 44 -3.19 28.65 -10.62
N GLU A 45 -3.87 28.30 -9.50
CA GLU A 45 -3.31 28.36 -8.14
C GLU A 45 -2.79 26.99 -7.65
N ALA A 46 -2.55 26.03 -8.57
CA ALA A 46 -2.04 24.72 -8.24
C ALA A 46 -0.69 24.76 -7.51
N ASP A 47 -0.47 23.83 -6.59
CA ASP A 47 0.86 23.64 -5.98
C ASP A 47 1.73 22.74 -6.88
N VAL A 48 3.03 22.98 -6.87
CA VAL A 48 3.98 22.13 -7.61
C VAL A 48 3.95 20.67 -7.13
N LEU A 49 3.58 20.43 -5.87
CA LEU A 49 3.46 19.07 -5.30
C LEU A 49 2.24 18.30 -5.81
N ASP A 50 1.26 18.97 -6.43
CA ASP A 50 0.11 18.28 -7.01
C ASP A 50 0.52 17.36 -8.19
N TYR A 51 1.64 17.64 -8.85
CA TYR A 51 2.10 16.91 -10.02
C TYR A 51 2.71 15.55 -9.71
N PRO A 52 3.69 15.41 -8.80
CA PRO A 52 4.25 14.11 -8.47
C PRO A 52 3.35 13.27 -7.57
N ASN A 53 2.44 13.87 -6.81
CA ASN A 53 1.60 13.14 -5.85
C ASN A 53 0.66 12.12 -6.51
N ASN A 54 0.27 12.32 -7.75
CA ASN A 54 -0.59 11.41 -8.50
C ASN A 54 0.18 10.47 -9.44
N ILE A 55 1.51 10.55 -9.51
CA ILE A 55 2.29 9.75 -10.46
C ILE A 55 2.12 8.23 -10.26
N PHE A 56 1.84 7.80 -9.02
CA PHE A 56 1.59 6.39 -8.72
C PHE A 56 0.42 5.80 -9.52
N SER A 57 -0.57 6.62 -9.90
CA SER A 57 -1.71 6.18 -10.72
C SER A 57 -1.33 5.85 -12.17
N TYR A 58 -0.18 6.32 -12.63
CA TYR A 58 0.31 6.11 -14.00
C TYR A 58 1.43 5.08 -14.07
N MET A 59 2.09 4.81 -12.95
CA MET A 59 3.18 3.83 -12.90
C MET A 59 2.63 2.41 -12.97
N ARG A 60 3.24 1.59 -13.82
CA ARG A 60 2.86 0.19 -14.00
C ARG A 60 3.98 -0.73 -13.50
N LYS A 61 4.75 -1.36 -14.40
CA LYS A 61 5.75 -2.39 -14.03
C LYS A 61 7.18 -1.86 -13.98
N ASP A 62 7.48 -0.89 -14.82
CA ASP A 62 8.85 -0.44 -15.02
C ASP A 62 9.18 0.75 -14.13
N PRO A 63 10.43 0.87 -13.67
CA PRO A 63 10.86 2.06 -12.95
C PRO A 63 10.78 3.29 -13.85
N MET A 64 10.63 4.46 -13.26
CA MET A 64 10.57 5.73 -13.99
C MET A 64 11.78 5.91 -14.91
N PRO A 65 11.57 6.36 -16.16
CA PRO A 65 12.66 6.83 -17.01
C PRO A 65 13.49 7.91 -16.29
N PRO A 66 14.81 7.99 -16.53
CA PRO A 66 15.68 8.93 -15.81
C PRO A 66 15.17 10.37 -15.81
N VAL A 67 14.69 10.85 -16.97
CA VAL A 67 14.17 12.22 -17.13
C VAL A 67 12.90 12.49 -16.32
N VAL A 68 12.01 11.49 -16.20
CA VAL A 68 10.80 11.58 -15.35
C VAL A 68 11.20 11.56 -13.89
N ARG A 69 12.12 10.64 -13.54
CA ARG A 69 12.64 10.50 -12.17
C ARG A 69 13.26 11.79 -11.66
N GLU A 70 14.13 12.42 -12.45
CA GLU A 70 14.79 13.67 -12.05
C GLU A 70 13.78 14.77 -11.75
N LEU A 71 12.73 14.90 -12.56
CA LEU A 71 11.67 15.87 -12.34
C LEU A 71 10.87 15.55 -11.06
N VAL A 72 10.40 14.31 -10.91
CA VAL A 72 9.60 13.88 -9.76
C VAL A 72 10.39 14.00 -8.46
N GLU A 73 11.62 13.48 -8.44
CA GLU A 73 12.50 13.55 -7.27
C GLU A 73 12.80 14.99 -6.90
N GLY A 74 13.12 15.83 -7.88
CA GLY A 74 13.42 17.25 -7.67
C GLY A 74 12.26 18.01 -7.05
N ILE A 75 11.01 17.80 -7.53
CA ILE A 75 9.83 18.45 -6.98
C ILE A 75 9.54 17.95 -5.55
N LEU A 76 9.63 16.63 -5.31
CA LEU A 76 9.40 16.07 -3.98
C LEU A 76 10.44 16.55 -2.97
N LEU A 77 11.73 16.64 -3.36
CA LEU A 77 12.78 17.20 -2.51
C LEU A 77 12.56 18.68 -2.20
N GLN A 78 12.05 19.46 -3.16
CA GLN A 78 11.64 20.84 -2.88
C GLN A 78 10.53 20.88 -1.81
N GLY A 79 9.51 20.03 -1.94
CA GLY A 79 8.42 19.94 -0.95
C GLY A 79 8.95 19.57 0.43
N ILE A 80 9.87 18.61 0.52
CA ILE A 80 10.51 18.21 1.77
C ILE A 80 11.25 19.40 2.41
N ASN A 81 12.00 20.17 1.60
CA ASN A 81 12.70 21.37 2.07
C ASN A 81 11.74 22.47 2.57
N GLN A 82 10.48 22.46 2.09
CA GLN A 82 9.40 23.35 2.55
C GLN A 82 8.59 22.77 3.71
N GLY A 83 8.96 21.59 4.21
CA GLY A 83 8.33 20.93 5.36
C GLY A 83 7.16 20.03 5.03
N SER A 84 6.97 19.63 3.76
CA SER A 84 5.91 18.71 3.36
C SER A 84 6.21 17.25 3.76
N GLY A 85 5.49 16.73 4.77
CA GLY A 85 5.54 15.32 5.15
C GLY A 85 5.00 14.41 4.06
N VAL A 86 3.97 14.83 3.33
CA VAL A 86 3.40 14.08 2.20
C VAL A 86 4.45 13.87 1.10
N ALA A 87 5.25 14.90 0.79
CA ALA A 87 6.33 14.76 -0.20
C ALA A 87 7.39 13.75 0.28
N ALA A 88 7.73 13.76 1.56
CA ALA A 88 8.67 12.80 2.13
C ALA A 88 8.10 11.37 2.11
N CYS A 89 6.83 11.18 2.49
CA CYS A 89 6.16 9.89 2.42
C CYS A 89 6.14 9.32 0.99
N ASN A 90 5.77 10.14 0.01
CA ASN A 90 5.71 9.73 -1.39
C ASN A 90 7.09 9.38 -1.95
N LEU A 91 8.11 10.19 -1.68
CA LEU A 91 9.48 9.88 -2.11
C LEU A 91 10.00 8.59 -1.42
N GLY A 92 9.67 8.40 -0.15
CA GLY A 92 9.95 7.18 0.58
C GLY A 92 9.34 5.94 -0.07
N ALA A 93 8.07 6.01 -0.50
CA ALA A 93 7.39 4.92 -1.19
C ALA A 93 8.04 4.58 -2.54
N LEU A 94 8.50 5.59 -3.28
CA LEU A 94 9.23 5.39 -4.55
C LEU A 94 10.57 4.69 -4.34
N TYR A 95 11.31 5.01 -3.26
CA TYR A 95 12.53 4.28 -2.92
C TYR A 95 12.24 2.88 -2.38
N TYR A 96 11.16 2.70 -1.59
CA TYR A 96 10.75 1.41 -1.05
C TYR A 96 10.41 0.40 -2.15
N THR A 97 9.72 0.83 -3.19
CA THR A 97 9.31 -0.02 -4.32
C THR A 97 10.38 -0.13 -5.41
N GLY A 98 11.40 0.74 -5.40
CA GLY A 98 12.41 0.82 -6.47
C GLY A 98 11.93 1.53 -7.74
N GLN A 99 10.73 2.10 -7.72
CA GLN A 99 10.14 2.77 -8.88
C GLN A 99 10.92 4.02 -9.31
N ILE A 100 11.69 4.62 -8.40
CA ILE A 100 12.59 5.73 -8.71
C ILE A 100 13.96 5.27 -9.29
N GLY A 101 14.09 3.98 -9.61
CA GLY A 101 15.31 3.37 -10.16
C GLY A 101 15.84 2.28 -9.26
N GLU A 102 16.73 2.57 -8.34
CA GLU A 102 17.26 1.60 -7.38
C GLU A 102 16.40 1.55 -6.10
N GLN A 103 15.98 0.35 -5.70
CA GLN A 103 15.30 0.13 -4.43
C GLN A 103 16.25 0.42 -3.26
N SER A 104 15.80 1.22 -2.30
CA SER A 104 16.58 1.53 -1.10
C SER A 104 15.66 1.67 0.12
N TYR A 105 15.59 0.61 0.91
CA TYR A 105 14.85 0.63 2.17
C TYR A 105 15.43 1.64 3.15
N ARG A 106 16.75 1.87 3.14
CA ARG A 106 17.40 2.89 3.98
C ARG A 106 16.85 4.28 3.70
N LYS A 107 16.91 4.69 2.41
CA LYS A 107 16.38 6.00 2.02
C LYS A 107 14.88 6.11 2.29
N ALA A 108 14.13 5.02 2.06
CA ALA A 108 12.71 4.98 2.35
C ALA A 108 12.43 5.23 3.84
N MET A 109 13.14 4.54 4.74
CA MET A 109 12.97 4.72 6.18
C MET A 109 13.32 6.14 6.63
N ASP A 110 14.46 6.68 6.21
CA ASP A 110 14.87 8.05 6.53
C ASP A 110 13.79 9.07 6.12
N LEU A 111 13.16 8.88 4.95
CA LEU A 111 12.09 9.73 4.45
C LEU A 111 10.76 9.52 5.20
N TYR A 112 10.42 8.28 5.55
CA TYR A 112 9.24 8.00 6.37
C TYR A 112 9.38 8.57 7.79
N GLU A 113 10.60 8.60 8.38
CA GLU A 113 10.84 9.25 9.66
C GLU A 113 10.56 10.75 9.57
N ILE A 114 11.06 11.44 8.52
CA ILE A 114 10.77 12.86 8.29
C ILE A 114 9.26 13.09 8.15
N ALA A 115 8.56 12.25 7.41
CA ALA A 115 7.12 12.37 7.23
C ALA A 115 6.34 12.08 8.54
N ALA A 116 6.75 11.07 9.30
CA ALA A 116 6.14 10.71 10.57
C ALA A 116 6.30 11.82 11.62
N ASP A 117 7.45 12.50 11.63
CA ASP A 117 7.69 13.66 12.51
C ASP A 117 6.76 14.83 12.19
N SER A 118 6.29 14.95 10.94
CA SER A 118 5.26 15.93 10.55
C SER A 118 3.82 15.44 10.81
N GLY A 119 3.65 14.24 11.35
CA GLY A 119 2.34 13.64 11.66
C GLY A 119 1.69 12.87 10.51
N ASP A 120 2.42 12.55 9.44
CA ASP A 120 1.89 11.74 8.34
C ASP A 120 1.63 10.30 8.77
N ILE A 121 0.35 9.92 8.82
CA ILE A 121 -0.09 8.59 9.30
C ILE A 121 0.28 7.48 8.33
N GLN A 122 0.31 7.76 7.02
CA GLN A 122 0.76 6.78 6.02
C GLN A 122 2.24 6.44 6.23
N ALA A 123 3.06 7.44 6.51
CA ALA A 123 4.47 7.21 6.81
C ALA A 123 4.68 6.42 8.11
N ILE A 124 3.90 6.70 9.16
CA ILE A 124 3.92 5.93 10.40
C ILE A 124 3.58 4.46 10.12
N GLU A 125 2.55 4.20 9.31
CA GLU A 125 2.19 2.83 8.90
C GLU A 125 3.31 2.18 8.09
N ASN A 126 3.92 2.89 7.14
CA ASN A 126 5.03 2.39 6.34
C ASN A 126 6.26 2.05 7.20
N LEU A 127 6.58 2.84 8.23
CA LEU A 127 7.58 2.49 9.23
C LEU A 127 7.21 1.21 9.99
N GLY A 128 5.94 1.04 10.33
CA GLY A 128 5.44 -0.20 10.92
C GLY A 128 5.75 -1.42 10.06
N TYR A 129 5.57 -1.33 8.75
CA TYR A 129 5.98 -2.39 7.82
C TYR A 129 7.49 -2.58 7.78
N CYS A 130 8.28 -1.51 7.80
CA CYS A 130 9.75 -1.63 7.83
C CYS A 130 10.23 -2.38 9.07
N TYR A 131 9.74 -2.04 10.26
CA TYR A 131 10.08 -2.74 11.50
C TYR A 131 9.53 -4.18 11.53
N TYR A 132 8.33 -4.42 11.00
CA TYR A 132 7.70 -5.75 10.98
C TYR A 132 8.48 -6.75 10.11
N TYR A 133 9.00 -6.31 8.97
CA TYR A 133 9.73 -7.17 8.02
C TYR A 133 11.24 -7.04 8.10
N GLY A 134 11.77 -6.18 8.96
CA GLY A 134 13.23 -5.94 9.06
C GLY A 134 13.80 -5.32 7.78
N ARG A 135 13.17 -4.25 7.26
CA ARG A 135 13.63 -3.55 6.06
C ARG A 135 14.70 -2.53 6.42
N ASP A 136 15.97 -2.82 6.07
CA ASP A 136 17.17 -2.04 6.43
C ASP A 136 17.37 -1.87 7.96
N CYS A 137 16.74 -2.70 8.77
CA CYS A 137 16.87 -2.77 10.22
C CYS A 137 16.59 -4.20 10.69
N ASP A 138 16.94 -4.51 11.95
CA ASP A 138 16.47 -5.74 12.59
C ASP A 138 14.95 -5.70 12.75
N VAL A 139 14.31 -6.88 12.70
CA VAL A 139 12.88 -7.00 13.00
C VAL A 139 12.61 -6.49 14.42
N ASP A 140 11.71 -5.53 14.54
CA ASP A 140 11.31 -4.93 15.81
C ASP A 140 9.77 -4.90 15.90
N TYR A 141 9.20 -6.00 16.41
CA TYR A 141 7.76 -6.11 16.55
C TYR A 141 7.15 -5.12 17.56
N ALA A 142 7.93 -4.62 18.54
CA ALA A 142 7.44 -3.62 19.48
C ALA A 142 7.19 -2.30 18.75
N LYS A 143 8.17 -1.80 18.00
CA LYS A 143 8.01 -0.59 17.18
C LYS A 143 6.95 -0.77 16.09
N ALA A 144 6.88 -1.94 15.45
CA ALA A 144 5.85 -2.25 14.47
C ALA A 144 4.45 -2.12 15.08
N PHE A 145 4.24 -2.71 16.28
CA PHE A 145 2.98 -2.61 16.99
C PHE A 145 2.60 -1.17 17.34
N GLU A 146 3.54 -0.37 17.84
CA GLU A 146 3.31 1.05 18.14
C GLU A 146 2.88 1.84 16.90
N CYS A 147 3.53 1.60 15.76
CA CYS A 147 3.19 2.24 14.50
C CYS A 147 1.79 1.83 14.03
N PHE A 148 1.49 0.52 14.02
CA PHE A 148 0.17 0.03 13.60
C PHE A 148 -0.92 0.46 14.59
N ALA A 149 -0.66 0.53 15.90
CA ALA A 149 -1.62 1.04 16.87
C ALA A 149 -1.98 2.51 16.59
N LYS A 150 -0.99 3.36 16.27
CA LYS A 150 -1.23 4.74 15.86
C LYS A 150 -2.09 4.82 14.59
N GLY A 151 -1.78 4.00 13.57
CA GLY A 151 -2.56 3.93 12.33
C GLY A 151 -4.00 3.47 12.57
N ALA A 152 -4.19 2.38 13.35
CA ALA A 152 -5.51 1.85 13.70
C ALA A 152 -6.36 2.87 14.47
N PHE A 153 -5.76 3.62 15.41
CA PHE A 153 -6.44 4.69 16.13
C PHE A 153 -6.94 5.81 15.19
N GLN A 154 -6.27 6.02 14.07
CA GLN A 154 -6.69 6.96 13.01
C GLN A 154 -7.62 6.31 11.97
N GLY A 155 -8.14 5.11 12.24
CA GLY A 155 -9.11 4.42 11.39
C GLY A 155 -8.51 3.67 10.19
N ARG A 156 -7.18 3.46 10.16
CA ARG A 156 -6.56 2.71 9.06
C ARG A 156 -6.78 1.22 9.22
N VAL A 157 -7.57 0.65 8.31
CA VAL A 157 -7.90 -0.77 8.31
C VAL A 157 -6.67 -1.65 8.09
N THR A 158 -5.73 -1.19 7.26
CA THR A 158 -4.45 -1.85 7.01
C THR A 158 -3.63 -2.03 8.29
N SER A 159 -3.54 -1.00 9.11
CA SER A 159 -2.90 -1.07 10.43
C SER A 159 -3.66 -1.98 11.40
N LEU A 160 -4.99 -1.94 11.35
CA LEU A 160 -5.82 -2.74 12.24
C LEU A 160 -5.67 -4.25 11.97
N TYR A 161 -5.74 -4.70 10.71
CA TYR A 161 -5.52 -6.12 10.44
C TYR A 161 -4.08 -6.58 10.72
N LYS A 162 -3.08 -5.68 10.63
CA LYS A 162 -1.71 -5.99 11.04
C LYS A 162 -1.58 -6.25 12.53
N ILE A 163 -2.33 -5.54 13.37
CA ILE A 163 -2.46 -5.86 14.80
C ILE A 163 -3.07 -7.26 14.97
N GLY A 164 -4.10 -7.60 14.18
CA GLY A 164 -4.66 -8.95 14.13
C GLY A 164 -3.61 -10.02 13.76
N ASP A 165 -2.76 -9.75 12.76
CA ASP A 165 -1.65 -10.62 12.37
C ASP A 165 -0.67 -10.83 13.56
N MET A 166 -0.42 -9.79 14.36
CA MET A 166 0.48 -9.85 15.52
C MET A 166 -0.13 -10.68 16.65
N TYR A 167 -1.43 -10.55 16.94
CA TYR A 167 -2.12 -11.43 17.89
C TYR A 167 -2.17 -12.89 17.39
N LYS A 168 -2.43 -13.10 16.09
CA LYS A 168 -2.44 -14.44 15.50
C LYS A 168 -1.12 -15.16 15.66
N ASN A 169 0.00 -14.45 15.50
CA ASN A 169 1.34 -15.05 15.50
C ASN A 169 2.06 -14.93 16.86
N GLY A 170 1.55 -14.17 17.82
CA GLY A 170 2.22 -13.89 19.09
C GLY A 170 3.44 -12.98 18.94
N PHE A 171 3.41 -12.05 17.99
CA PHE A 171 4.51 -11.10 17.75
C PHE A 171 4.36 -9.89 18.66
N TYR A 172 5.30 -9.71 19.59
CA TYR A 172 5.30 -8.69 20.65
C TYR A 172 4.19 -8.88 21.72
N VAL A 173 2.99 -9.29 21.31
CA VAL A 173 1.86 -9.62 22.19
C VAL A 173 1.76 -11.14 22.40
N ASN A 174 1.13 -11.59 23.47
CA ASN A 174 0.81 -13.01 23.62
C ASN A 174 -0.14 -13.45 22.50
N GLN A 175 0.11 -14.62 21.94
CA GLN A 175 -0.77 -15.19 20.93
C GLN A 175 -2.20 -15.28 21.45
N ASP A 176 -3.15 -14.68 20.74
CA ASP A 176 -4.57 -14.79 21.01
C ASP A 176 -5.35 -14.90 19.69
N LEU A 177 -5.70 -16.13 19.34
CA LEU A 177 -6.39 -16.43 18.09
C LEU A 177 -7.82 -15.87 18.07
N LYS A 178 -8.46 -15.77 19.24
CA LYS A 178 -9.81 -15.22 19.35
C LYS A 178 -9.79 -13.71 19.14
N GLU A 179 -8.83 -13.01 19.74
CA GLU A 179 -8.63 -11.58 19.52
C GLU A 179 -8.31 -11.29 18.06
N ALA A 180 -7.41 -12.06 17.43
CA ALA A 180 -7.09 -11.94 16.02
C ALA A 180 -8.34 -12.05 15.12
N TYR A 181 -9.19 -13.06 15.38
CA TYR A 181 -10.46 -13.23 14.67
C TYR A 181 -11.40 -12.03 14.86
N GLN A 182 -11.54 -11.52 16.10
CA GLN A 182 -12.40 -10.37 16.38
C GLN A 182 -11.93 -9.13 15.64
N ILE A 183 -10.62 -8.90 15.57
CA ILE A 183 -10.03 -7.79 14.81
C ILE A 183 -10.33 -7.94 13.32
N TYR A 184 -10.13 -9.12 12.73
CA TYR A 184 -10.43 -9.33 11.30
C TYR A 184 -11.92 -9.20 11.01
N SER A 185 -12.80 -9.69 11.88
CA SER A 185 -14.24 -9.50 11.76
C SER A 185 -14.62 -8.02 11.78
N HIS A 186 -14.01 -7.26 12.70
CA HIS A 186 -14.22 -5.80 12.73
C HIS A 186 -13.72 -5.10 11.46
N CYS A 187 -12.57 -5.51 10.93
CA CYS A 187 -12.10 -5.01 9.63
C CYS A 187 -13.11 -5.28 8.50
N VAL A 188 -13.68 -6.50 8.45
CA VAL A 188 -14.73 -6.86 7.48
C VAL A 188 -15.95 -5.96 7.62
N ASP A 189 -16.38 -5.66 8.87
CA ASP A 189 -17.50 -4.76 9.12
C ASP A 189 -17.23 -3.33 8.62
N ILE A 190 -15.98 -2.84 8.77
CA ILE A 190 -15.59 -1.52 8.28
C ILE A 190 -15.66 -1.48 6.75
N VAL A 191 -14.97 -2.41 6.07
CA VAL A 191 -14.89 -2.40 4.60
C VAL A 191 -16.24 -2.61 3.93
N ASN A 192 -17.12 -3.42 4.53
CA ASN A 192 -18.47 -3.65 4.00
C ASN A 192 -19.42 -2.44 4.17
N LYS A 193 -19.17 -1.55 5.15
CA LYS A 193 -19.97 -0.33 5.34
C LYS A 193 -19.59 0.77 4.36
N GLU A 194 -18.41 0.73 3.77
CA GLU A 194 -17.90 1.76 2.86
C GLU A 194 -18.47 1.68 1.43
N GLY A 195 -19.27 0.66 1.12
CA GLY A 195 -20.01 0.52 -0.15
C GLY A 195 -19.58 -0.66 -1.02
N GLU A 196 -20.21 -0.80 -2.20
CA GLU A 196 -20.02 -1.95 -3.10
C GLU A 196 -18.68 -1.94 -3.87
N ASP A 197 -18.01 -0.80 -3.96
CA ASP A 197 -16.71 -0.69 -4.64
C ASP A 197 -15.60 -1.17 -3.71
N ALA A 198 -15.20 -2.43 -3.88
CA ALA A 198 -14.08 -3.01 -3.14
C ALA A 198 -12.81 -2.17 -3.31
N LYS A 199 -12.26 -1.70 -2.18
CA LYS A 199 -11.01 -0.95 -2.15
C LYS A 199 -9.81 -1.89 -2.19
N GLU A 200 -8.62 -1.34 -2.45
CA GLU A 200 -7.40 -2.13 -2.57
C GLU A 200 -7.13 -3.06 -1.37
N TYR A 201 -7.38 -2.60 -0.14
CA TYR A 201 -7.13 -3.36 1.08
C TYR A 201 -8.22 -4.37 1.46
N ASP A 202 -9.38 -4.37 0.79
CA ASP A 202 -10.49 -5.27 1.12
C ASP A 202 -10.08 -6.74 0.95
N ALA A 203 -9.32 -7.05 -0.09
CA ALA A 203 -8.83 -8.39 -0.35
C ALA A 203 -7.95 -8.92 0.79
N ASP A 204 -7.10 -8.06 1.35
CA ASP A 204 -6.21 -8.39 2.47
C ASP A 204 -6.99 -8.71 3.75
N VAL A 205 -8.13 -8.05 3.95
CA VAL A 205 -9.06 -8.32 5.05
C VAL A 205 -9.81 -9.63 4.80
N TYR A 206 -10.38 -9.80 3.60
CA TYR A 206 -11.20 -10.98 3.26
C TYR A 206 -10.40 -12.28 3.31
N VAL A 207 -9.15 -12.30 2.85
CA VAL A 207 -8.33 -13.51 2.88
C VAL A 207 -7.98 -13.94 4.30
N ARG A 208 -7.73 -13.00 5.22
CA ARG A 208 -7.48 -13.28 6.65
C ARG A 208 -8.73 -13.82 7.34
N TYR A 209 -9.87 -13.24 7.03
CA TYR A 209 -11.15 -13.68 7.58
C TYR A 209 -11.53 -15.06 7.05
N ALA A 210 -11.33 -15.33 5.76
CA ALA A 210 -11.48 -16.66 5.17
C ALA A 210 -10.56 -17.68 5.82
N ASP A 211 -9.30 -17.32 6.08
CA ASP A 211 -8.33 -18.19 6.74
C ASP A 211 -8.77 -18.59 8.16
N CYS A 212 -9.39 -17.68 8.89
CA CYS A 212 -9.95 -18.00 10.21
C CYS A 212 -11.00 -19.12 10.13
N TYR A 213 -11.98 -19.02 9.24
CA TYR A 213 -13.02 -20.03 9.09
C TYR A 213 -12.52 -21.33 8.45
N ALA A 214 -11.57 -21.24 7.51
CA ALA A 214 -10.97 -22.43 6.88
C ALA A 214 -10.18 -23.31 7.86
N ASN A 215 -9.64 -22.69 8.92
CA ASN A 215 -8.77 -23.34 9.90
C ASN A 215 -9.39 -23.47 11.29
N GLY A 216 -10.53 -22.82 11.56
CA GLY A 216 -11.07 -22.71 12.92
C GLY A 216 -10.19 -21.83 13.82
N THR A 217 -9.55 -20.79 13.26
CA THR A 217 -8.63 -19.92 13.98
C THR A 217 -9.42 -18.85 14.75
N GLY A 218 -9.59 -19.04 16.04
CA GLY A 218 -10.34 -18.11 16.91
C GLY A 218 -11.86 -18.15 16.76
N CYS A 219 -12.38 -18.97 15.87
CA CYS A 219 -13.81 -19.21 15.63
C CYS A 219 -14.05 -20.69 15.31
N GLU A 220 -15.32 -21.09 15.22
CA GLU A 220 -15.70 -22.41 14.70
C GLU A 220 -15.34 -22.50 13.21
N GLN A 221 -14.82 -23.67 12.80
CA GLN A 221 -14.49 -23.93 11.41
C GLN A 221 -15.76 -23.98 10.56
N ASP A 222 -15.80 -23.21 9.48
CA ASP A 222 -16.88 -23.22 8.48
C ASP A 222 -16.28 -23.12 7.06
N PRO A 223 -16.05 -24.27 6.41
CA PRO A 223 -15.46 -24.29 5.07
C PRO A 223 -16.32 -23.60 3.99
N LEU A 224 -17.65 -23.60 4.14
CA LEU A 224 -18.54 -22.95 3.18
C LEU A 224 -18.45 -21.43 3.28
N TYR A 225 -18.45 -20.91 4.50
CA TYR A 225 -18.30 -19.50 4.76
C TYR A 225 -16.88 -19.01 4.40
N ALA A 226 -15.86 -19.82 4.71
CA ALA A 226 -14.48 -19.56 4.27
C ALA A 226 -14.36 -19.47 2.74
N LEU A 227 -15.01 -20.40 2.01
CA LEU A 227 -15.01 -20.41 0.54
C LEU A 227 -15.58 -19.11 -0.04
N TYR A 228 -16.69 -18.63 0.51
CA TYR A 228 -17.29 -17.35 0.09
C TYR A 228 -16.31 -16.17 0.21
N TRP A 229 -15.63 -16.03 1.35
CA TRP A 229 -14.69 -14.94 1.57
C TRP A 229 -13.39 -15.08 0.77
N ALA A 230 -12.89 -16.33 0.63
CA ALA A 230 -11.69 -16.60 -0.18
C ALA A 230 -11.91 -16.24 -1.65
N GLN A 231 -13.09 -16.54 -2.22
CA GLN A 231 -13.43 -16.18 -3.59
C GLN A 231 -13.56 -14.66 -3.78
N ARG A 232 -14.11 -13.94 -2.80
CA ARG A 232 -14.14 -12.47 -2.82
C ARG A 232 -12.73 -11.89 -2.79
N ALA A 233 -11.86 -12.41 -1.94
CA ALA A 233 -10.47 -11.99 -1.87
C ALA A 233 -9.75 -12.23 -3.21
N GLU A 234 -9.88 -13.43 -3.77
CA GLU A 234 -9.30 -13.81 -5.06
C GLU A 234 -9.72 -12.84 -6.17
N HIS A 235 -11.02 -12.51 -6.24
CA HIS A 235 -11.54 -11.59 -7.25
C HIS A 235 -10.87 -10.20 -7.18
N VAL A 236 -10.75 -9.64 -5.97
CA VAL A 236 -10.14 -8.31 -5.78
C VAL A 236 -8.63 -8.36 -6.04
N PHE A 237 -7.91 -9.40 -5.55
CA PHE A 237 -6.49 -9.55 -5.82
C PHE A 237 -6.18 -9.72 -7.31
N ARG A 238 -7.01 -10.46 -8.08
CA ARG A 238 -6.84 -10.58 -9.52
C ARG A 238 -7.04 -9.26 -10.25
N ARG A 239 -7.97 -8.42 -9.79
CA ARG A 239 -8.14 -7.06 -10.32
C ARG A 239 -6.88 -6.23 -10.02
N ARG A 240 -6.38 -6.24 -8.79
CA ARG A 240 -5.13 -5.56 -8.41
C ARG A 240 -3.93 -6.07 -9.22
N GLU A 241 -3.85 -7.38 -9.48
CA GLU A 241 -2.80 -7.96 -10.33
C GLU A 241 -2.90 -7.46 -11.77
N SER A 242 -4.13 -7.31 -12.32
CA SER A 242 -4.34 -6.72 -13.66
C SER A 242 -3.95 -5.24 -13.70
N ASP A 243 -4.10 -4.53 -12.58
CA ASP A 243 -3.68 -3.13 -12.40
C ASP A 243 -2.19 -2.99 -12.05
N ASN A 244 -1.43 -4.09 -12.13
CA ASN A 244 0.02 -4.22 -11.89
C ASN A 244 0.47 -3.94 -10.45
N ASP A 245 -0.37 -4.20 -9.45
CA ASP A 245 0.05 -4.18 -8.05
C ASP A 245 1.07 -5.31 -7.79
N PRO A 246 2.32 -4.98 -7.40
CA PRO A 246 3.37 -5.97 -7.19
C PRO A 246 3.11 -6.93 -6.03
N PHE A 247 2.20 -6.60 -5.13
CA PHE A 247 1.86 -7.39 -3.95
C PHE A 247 0.63 -8.29 -4.16
N ALA A 248 -0.15 -8.07 -5.22
CA ALA A 248 -1.41 -8.77 -5.46
C ALA A 248 -1.20 -10.27 -5.73
N ARG A 249 -0.13 -10.65 -6.43
CA ARG A 249 0.12 -12.05 -6.83
C ARG A 249 0.14 -13.02 -5.64
N HIS A 250 0.82 -12.66 -4.56
CA HIS A 250 0.84 -13.47 -3.35
C HIS A 250 -0.57 -13.62 -2.73
N GLY A 251 -1.37 -12.56 -2.77
CA GLY A 251 -2.77 -12.58 -2.34
C GLY A 251 -3.64 -13.51 -3.18
N VAL A 252 -3.44 -13.52 -4.51
CA VAL A 252 -4.11 -14.46 -5.42
C VAL A 252 -3.75 -15.90 -5.05
N GLU A 253 -2.46 -16.21 -4.90
CA GLU A 253 -1.98 -17.55 -4.54
C GLU A 253 -2.59 -17.99 -3.19
N TRP A 254 -2.53 -17.17 -2.16
CA TRP A 254 -3.12 -17.47 -0.85
C TRP A 254 -4.63 -17.71 -0.92
N SER A 255 -5.35 -16.86 -1.64
CA SER A 255 -6.80 -17.02 -1.80
C SER A 255 -7.16 -18.32 -2.54
N MET A 256 -6.42 -18.67 -3.59
CA MET A 256 -6.62 -19.92 -4.33
C MET A 256 -6.35 -21.16 -3.47
N ASP A 257 -5.32 -21.12 -2.64
CA ASP A 257 -5.01 -22.23 -1.71
C ASP A 257 -6.14 -22.43 -0.71
N LEU A 258 -6.72 -21.34 -0.18
CA LEU A 258 -7.91 -21.42 0.70
C LEU A 258 -9.13 -21.97 -0.03
N VAL A 259 -9.39 -21.53 -1.27
CA VAL A 259 -10.49 -22.03 -2.11
C VAL A 259 -10.35 -23.55 -2.31
N ASN A 260 -9.16 -24.02 -2.67
CA ASN A 260 -8.90 -25.45 -2.87
C ASN A 260 -9.05 -26.25 -1.57
N LYS A 261 -8.54 -25.73 -0.46
CA LYS A 261 -8.70 -26.33 0.86
C LYS A 261 -10.16 -26.46 1.26
N CYS A 262 -10.95 -25.39 1.10
CA CYS A 262 -12.36 -25.39 1.46
C CYS A 262 -13.16 -26.40 0.60
N ARG A 263 -12.91 -26.48 -0.69
CA ARG A 263 -13.52 -27.49 -1.57
C ARG A 263 -13.20 -28.90 -1.11
N TYR A 264 -11.94 -29.20 -0.81
CA TYR A 264 -11.53 -30.50 -0.31
C TYR A 264 -12.25 -30.88 1.02
N LEU A 265 -12.41 -29.94 1.93
CA LEU A 265 -13.12 -30.17 3.18
C LEU A 265 -14.61 -30.46 2.97
N LEU A 266 -15.26 -29.71 2.07
CA LEU A 266 -16.68 -29.89 1.72
C LEU A 266 -16.93 -31.22 1.00
N ASP A 267 -16.06 -31.61 0.07
CA ASP A 267 -16.16 -32.91 -0.63
C ASP A 267 -15.93 -34.09 0.34
N GLY A 268 -15.00 -33.95 1.29
CA GLY A 268 -14.73 -34.95 2.32
C GLY A 268 -15.89 -35.17 3.29
N ASP A 269 -16.68 -34.15 3.57
CA ASP A 269 -17.88 -34.24 4.41
C ASP A 269 -19.07 -34.85 3.63
N ALA A 270 -19.18 -34.56 2.31
CA ALA A 270 -20.19 -35.18 1.44
C ALA A 270 -20.00 -36.71 1.30
N LEU A 271 -18.76 -37.21 1.46
CA LEU A 271 -18.48 -38.67 1.42
C LEU A 271 -18.74 -39.38 2.75
N LYS A 272 -19.00 -38.63 3.85
CA LYS A 272 -19.28 -39.16 5.17
C LYS A 272 -20.77 -39.15 5.54
N SER A 273 -21.59 -38.48 4.76
CA SER A 273 -23.04 -38.35 4.87
C SER A 273 -23.77 -39.34 3.94
#